data_7e9dc7f4fa90c19f813354d3878f25fe
#
_entry.id   7e9dc7f4fa90c19f813354d3878f25fe
#
_cell.length_a   1.000
_cell.length_b   1.000
_cell.length_c   1.000
_cell.angle_alpha   90.00
_cell.angle_beta   90.00
_cell.angle_gamma   90.00
#
_symmetry.space_group_name_H-M   'P 1'
#
loop_
_entity.id
_entity.type
_entity.pdbx_description
1 polymer ?
#
loop_
_entity_poly.entity_id
_entity_poly.type
_entity_poly.pdbx_seq_one_letter_code
_entity_poly.pdbx_strand_id
1 'polypeptide(L)'
;MDAGRRARHESGMSELAPLVADGNRRALARAITLIESGRADHRAEAASLLAALPKGREALRIGLSGTPGVGKSTFIEAFGLMLVEAGKRVAVLAVDPSSARTGGSILGDKTRMEQLSRHPMAFIRPSPSQSHLGGVARRTREAVSLCEGAGFDVVLIETVGVGQSETAVAEMCDVFVLLLAPAGGDELQGVKRGIMEIADLIVVNKADGDLKATATRTCADYAGALRLLRKRPQDPDTFPKAMMVSAVEGSGLVTAWEEMQELAAWRQGSGIWDARRAAQAAYWFREELRQGMEARLAAREDLAALEDDVRAGRKTAAGAAQEVLSALF
;
A
#
# COMPACT_ATOMS: atom_id res chain seq x y z
N MET A 1 13.51 26.58 -29.80
CA MET A 1 12.44 26.74 -28.76
C MET A 1 12.44 25.67 -27.67
N ASP A 2 13.24 24.59 -27.79
CA ASP A 2 13.23 23.41 -26.87
C ASP A 2 14.14 23.62 -25.63
N ALA A 3 15.28 24.31 -25.78
CA ALA A 3 16.23 24.54 -24.66
C ALA A 3 15.64 25.41 -23.53
N GLY A 4 14.80 26.41 -23.86
CA GLY A 4 14.15 27.25 -22.86
C GLY A 4 13.00 26.61 -22.10
N ARG A 5 12.41 25.50 -22.61
CA ARG A 5 11.45 24.66 -21.92
C ARG A 5 12.16 23.70 -20.97
N ARG A 6 13.29 23.10 -21.39
CA ARG A 6 14.11 22.23 -20.53
C ARG A 6 14.67 22.96 -19.32
N ALA A 7 15.27 24.14 -19.51
CA ALA A 7 15.79 24.95 -18.40
C ALA A 7 14.72 25.40 -17.40
N ARG A 8 13.50 25.72 -17.84
CA ARG A 8 12.38 26.04 -16.93
C ARG A 8 11.81 24.78 -16.23
N HIS A 9 11.90 23.63 -16.85
CA HIS A 9 11.50 22.35 -16.24
C HIS A 9 12.51 21.93 -15.17
N GLU A 10 13.82 22.03 -15.44
CA GLU A 10 14.89 21.70 -14.50
C GLU A 10 14.92 22.65 -13.30
N SER A 11 14.68 23.94 -13.47
CA SER A 11 14.59 24.92 -12.37
C SER A 11 13.38 24.67 -11.46
N GLY A 12 12.23 24.29 -12.03
CA GLY A 12 11.01 24.00 -11.27
C GLY A 12 11.07 22.71 -10.45
N MET A 13 12.08 21.87 -10.67
CA MET A 13 12.22 20.55 -10.04
C MET A 13 13.28 20.54 -8.95
N SER A 14 14.34 21.30 -9.07
CA SER A 14 15.29 21.59 -7.97
C SER A 14 14.55 22.16 -6.74
N GLU A 15 13.39 22.78 -6.94
CA GLU A 15 12.55 23.34 -5.89
C GLU A 15 11.51 22.36 -5.31
N LEU A 16 11.20 21.24 -5.99
CA LEU A 16 10.10 20.36 -5.57
C LEU A 16 10.44 19.56 -4.32
N ALA A 17 11.67 19.02 -4.22
CA ALA A 17 12.09 18.21 -3.06
C ALA A 17 12.11 19.01 -1.75
N PRO A 18 12.68 20.24 -1.70
CA PRO A 18 12.58 21.09 -0.51
C PRO A 18 11.13 21.40 -0.11
N LEU A 19 10.27 21.74 -1.08
CA LEU A 19 8.85 22.02 -0.79
C LEU A 19 8.12 20.80 -0.25
N VAL A 20 8.41 19.59 -0.75
CA VAL A 20 7.87 18.34 -0.19
C VAL A 20 8.40 18.15 1.23
N ALA A 21 9.69 18.35 1.47
CA ALA A 21 10.32 18.23 2.78
C ALA A 21 9.72 19.20 3.82
N ASP A 22 9.28 20.38 3.38
CA ASP A 22 8.58 21.37 4.20
C ASP A 22 7.09 21.04 4.41
N GLY A 23 6.62 19.89 3.89
CA GLY A 23 5.26 19.43 4.04
C GLY A 23 4.22 20.16 3.19
N ASN A 24 4.65 20.83 2.10
CA ASN A 24 3.73 21.54 1.21
C ASN A 24 2.83 20.54 0.45
N ARG A 25 1.53 20.58 0.74
CA ARG A 25 0.53 19.62 0.20
C ARG A 25 0.43 19.67 -1.33
N ARG A 26 0.58 20.88 -1.94
CA ARG A 26 0.53 21.01 -3.41
C ARG A 26 1.78 20.42 -4.05
N ALA A 27 2.94 20.63 -3.46
CA ALA A 27 4.18 20.03 -3.90
C ALA A 27 4.13 18.51 -3.78
N LEU A 28 3.64 17.97 -2.66
CA LEU A 28 3.43 16.53 -2.46
C LEU A 28 2.48 15.95 -3.52
N ALA A 29 1.34 16.61 -3.79
CA ALA A 29 0.40 16.14 -4.82
C ALA A 29 1.05 16.12 -6.23
N ARG A 30 1.86 17.14 -6.58
CA ARG A 30 2.62 17.18 -7.83
C ARG A 30 3.68 16.09 -7.90
N ALA A 31 4.41 15.85 -6.80
CA ALA A 31 5.42 14.82 -6.69
C ALA A 31 4.79 13.42 -6.89
N ILE A 32 3.63 13.17 -6.27
CA ILE A 32 2.90 11.90 -6.47
C ILE A 32 2.42 11.77 -7.92
N THR A 33 1.92 12.83 -8.55
CA THR A 33 1.56 12.80 -9.98
C THR A 33 2.77 12.48 -10.87
N LEU A 34 3.96 12.96 -10.51
CA LEU A 34 5.19 12.68 -11.24
C LEU A 34 5.58 11.19 -11.15
N ILE A 35 5.56 10.58 -9.95
CA ILE A 35 5.89 9.15 -9.77
C ILE A 35 4.84 8.22 -10.43
N GLU A 36 3.61 8.68 -10.56
CA GLU A 36 2.52 7.94 -11.22
C GLU A 36 2.66 7.94 -12.75
N SER A 37 3.43 8.86 -13.31
CA SER A 37 3.60 8.98 -14.76
C SER A 37 4.33 7.77 -15.35
N GLY A 38 3.85 7.32 -16.53
CA GLY A 38 4.50 6.26 -17.32
C GLY A 38 5.61 6.76 -18.27
N ARG A 39 5.82 8.08 -18.37
CA ARG A 39 6.82 8.67 -19.28
C ARG A 39 8.24 8.44 -18.77
N ALA A 40 9.17 8.14 -19.67
CA ALA A 40 10.57 7.85 -19.31
C ALA A 40 11.30 9.07 -18.70
N ASP A 41 11.03 10.28 -19.20
CA ASP A 41 11.58 11.53 -18.67
C ASP A 41 11.09 11.78 -17.22
N HIS A 42 9.78 11.64 -16.96
CA HIS A 42 9.20 11.76 -15.63
C HIS A 42 9.74 10.70 -14.65
N ARG A 43 10.12 9.54 -15.15
CA ARG A 43 10.71 8.45 -14.34
C ARG A 43 12.09 8.83 -13.80
N ALA A 44 12.95 9.40 -14.66
CA ALA A 44 14.27 9.90 -14.24
C ALA A 44 14.13 11.04 -13.23
N GLU A 45 13.17 11.92 -13.45
CA GLU A 45 12.83 13.03 -12.56
C GLU A 45 12.35 12.52 -11.20
N ALA A 46 11.43 11.55 -11.18
CA ALA A 46 10.91 10.94 -9.96
C ALA A 46 12.03 10.28 -9.14
N ALA A 47 12.95 9.57 -9.80
CA ALA A 47 14.10 8.96 -9.13
C ALA A 47 15.01 10.02 -8.47
N SER A 48 15.28 11.13 -9.17
CA SER A 48 16.07 12.25 -8.65
C SER A 48 15.37 12.94 -7.48
N LEU A 49 14.05 13.14 -7.56
CA LEU A 49 13.24 13.69 -6.49
C LEU A 49 13.30 12.81 -5.23
N LEU A 50 13.07 11.50 -5.37
CA LEU A 50 13.10 10.56 -4.25
C LEU A 50 14.49 10.50 -3.59
N ALA A 51 15.57 10.56 -4.39
CA ALA A 51 16.93 10.58 -3.88
C ALA A 51 17.28 11.87 -3.10
N ALA A 52 16.61 12.98 -3.41
CA ALA A 52 16.79 14.28 -2.76
C ALA A 52 15.96 14.47 -1.49
N LEU A 53 15.04 13.54 -1.16
CA LEU A 53 14.23 13.62 0.08
C LEU A 53 15.10 13.49 1.33
N PRO A 54 14.72 14.12 2.46
CA PRO A 54 15.39 13.95 3.75
C PRO A 54 15.41 12.48 4.14
N LYS A 55 16.60 12.01 4.53
CA LYS A 55 16.79 10.66 5.07
C LYS A 55 16.47 10.63 6.56
N GLY A 56 15.99 9.47 7.06
CA GLY A 56 15.73 9.26 8.49
C GLY A 56 14.39 9.79 8.98
N ARG A 57 13.52 10.33 8.09
CA ARG A 57 12.12 10.56 8.43
C ARG A 57 11.33 9.27 8.17
N GLU A 58 10.70 8.76 9.20
CA GLU A 58 9.93 7.53 9.13
C GLU A 58 8.53 7.77 9.67
N ALA A 59 7.53 7.25 8.95
CA ALA A 59 6.15 7.14 9.41
C ALA A 59 5.86 5.72 9.89
N LEU A 60 4.85 5.54 10.74
CA LEU A 60 4.25 4.23 10.94
C LEU A 60 3.36 3.91 9.73
N ARG A 61 3.75 2.88 8.97
CA ARG A 61 3.04 2.43 7.77
C ARG A 61 2.04 1.36 8.16
N ILE A 62 0.75 1.64 7.99
CA ILE A 62 -0.34 0.72 8.34
C ILE A 62 -1.03 0.28 7.07
N GLY A 63 -0.92 -1.01 6.74
CA GLY A 63 -1.65 -1.63 5.65
C GLY A 63 -3.06 -2.03 6.09
N LEU A 64 -4.06 -1.66 5.31
CA LEU A 64 -5.47 -1.94 5.59
C LEU A 64 -6.05 -2.77 4.45
N SER A 65 -6.51 -3.98 4.76
CA SER A 65 -7.21 -4.86 3.83
C SER A 65 -8.56 -5.32 4.39
N GLY A 66 -9.38 -5.88 3.55
CA GLY A 66 -10.70 -6.42 3.91
C GLY A 66 -11.64 -6.46 2.70
N THR A 67 -12.64 -7.31 2.75
CA THR A 67 -13.62 -7.48 1.67
C THR A 67 -14.43 -6.20 1.42
N PRO A 68 -15.02 -6.02 0.23
CA PRO A 68 -15.96 -4.94 -0.01
C PRO A 68 -17.10 -4.96 1.01
N GLY A 69 -17.53 -3.78 1.47
CA GLY A 69 -18.67 -3.67 2.41
C GLY A 69 -18.30 -3.78 3.90
N VAL A 70 -17.06 -4.12 4.28
CA VAL A 70 -16.64 -4.17 5.71
C VAL A 70 -16.54 -2.79 6.38
N GLY A 71 -16.63 -1.70 5.61
CA GLY A 71 -16.55 -0.33 6.12
C GLY A 71 -15.13 0.22 6.21
N LYS A 72 -14.22 -0.19 5.31
CA LYS A 72 -12.83 0.32 5.29
C LYS A 72 -12.77 1.85 5.26
N SER A 73 -13.46 2.49 4.31
CA SER A 73 -13.42 3.96 4.18
C SER A 73 -13.99 4.66 5.42
N THR A 74 -15.04 4.11 6.05
CA THR A 74 -15.59 4.64 7.32
C THR A 74 -14.59 4.47 8.46
N PHE A 75 -13.90 3.32 8.51
CA PHE A 75 -12.84 3.09 9.49
C PHE A 75 -11.69 4.07 9.29
N ILE A 76 -11.21 4.26 8.06
CA ILE A 76 -10.11 5.19 7.73
C ILE A 76 -10.50 6.61 8.10
N GLU A 77 -11.73 7.03 7.80
CA GLU A 77 -12.25 8.35 8.18
C GLU A 77 -12.20 8.56 9.70
N ALA A 78 -12.84 7.67 10.46
CA ALA A 78 -12.92 7.79 11.91
C ALA A 78 -11.55 7.64 12.59
N PHE A 79 -10.77 6.66 12.17
CA PHE A 79 -9.42 6.42 12.70
C PHE A 79 -8.47 7.56 12.36
N GLY A 80 -8.51 8.04 11.11
CA GLY A 80 -7.71 9.16 10.65
C GLY A 80 -8.05 10.46 11.40
N LEU A 81 -9.35 10.75 11.62
CA LEU A 81 -9.79 11.90 12.42
C LEU A 81 -9.28 11.81 13.85
N MET A 82 -9.43 10.67 14.51
CA MET A 82 -8.89 10.43 15.86
C MET A 82 -7.37 10.72 15.91
N LEU A 83 -6.61 10.26 14.90
CA LEU A 83 -5.16 10.49 14.86
C LEU A 83 -4.80 11.97 14.64
N VAL A 84 -5.50 12.69 13.76
CA VAL A 84 -5.21 14.12 13.55
C VAL A 84 -5.63 14.97 14.75
N GLU A 85 -6.69 14.61 15.44
CA GLU A 85 -7.10 15.22 16.72
C GLU A 85 -6.06 14.97 17.82
N ALA A 86 -5.38 13.81 17.80
CA ALA A 86 -4.22 13.52 18.64
C ALA A 86 -2.92 14.19 18.17
N GLY A 87 -2.99 15.12 17.20
CA GLY A 87 -1.86 15.90 16.71
C GLY A 87 -0.96 15.19 15.70
N LYS A 88 -1.36 14.04 15.14
CA LYS A 88 -0.61 13.29 14.13
C LYS A 88 -0.91 13.80 12.72
N ARG A 89 0.11 13.83 11.86
CA ARG A 89 -0.05 14.05 10.43
C ARG A 89 -0.30 12.70 9.75
N VAL A 90 -1.43 12.58 9.05
CA VAL A 90 -1.90 11.31 8.48
C VAL A 90 -1.97 11.40 6.96
N ALA A 91 -1.32 10.47 6.27
CA ALA A 91 -1.51 10.27 4.83
C ALA A 91 -2.33 8.99 4.58
N VAL A 92 -3.24 9.04 3.60
CA VAL A 92 -4.03 7.88 3.15
C VAL A 92 -3.73 7.65 1.67
N LEU A 93 -3.26 6.46 1.34
CA LEU A 93 -2.92 6.04 -0.01
C LEU A 93 -3.78 4.83 -0.38
N ALA A 94 -4.66 4.98 -1.37
CA ALA A 94 -5.45 3.86 -1.87
C ALA A 94 -4.67 3.09 -2.95
N VAL A 95 -4.73 1.75 -2.91
CA VAL A 95 -4.12 0.83 -3.86
C VAL A 95 -5.21 0.04 -4.57
N ASP A 96 -5.55 0.45 -5.79
CA ASP A 96 -6.56 -0.25 -6.60
C ASP A 96 -5.98 -0.79 -7.91
N PRO A 97 -5.69 -2.08 -7.97
CA PRO A 97 -5.23 -2.71 -9.20
C PRO A 97 -6.34 -2.89 -10.24
N SER A 98 -7.62 -2.77 -9.86
CA SER A 98 -8.78 -3.03 -10.73
C SER A 98 -9.32 -1.79 -11.45
N SER A 99 -8.91 -0.59 -11.06
CA SER A 99 -9.41 0.69 -11.59
C SER A 99 -9.14 0.89 -13.09
N ALA A 100 -8.22 0.11 -13.66
CA ALA A 100 -7.93 0.10 -15.10
C ALA A 100 -9.13 -0.35 -15.97
N ARG A 101 -10.09 -1.11 -15.42
CA ARG A 101 -11.20 -1.70 -16.20
C ARG A 101 -12.51 -0.93 -16.11
N THR A 102 -12.72 -0.11 -15.09
CA THR A 102 -14.05 0.48 -14.81
C THR A 102 -14.11 2.01 -14.86
N GLY A 103 -13.00 2.72 -15.05
CA GLY A 103 -12.99 4.19 -15.20
C GLY A 103 -13.62 4.97 -14.04
N GLY A 104 -13.97 4.34 -12.96
CA GLY A 104 -14.74 4.93 -11.90
C GLY A 104 -14.22 4.59 -10.52
N SER A 105 -13.67 5.56 -9.84
CA SER A 105 -13.77 5.74 -8.39
C SER A 105 -12.93 6.89 -7.81
N ILE A 106 -12.31 7.74 -8.62
CA ILE A 106 -11.52 8.90 -8.10
C ILE A 106 -12.40 9.86 -7.27
N LEU A 107 -13.70 9.94 -7.57
CA LEU A 107 -14.66 10.77 -6.84
C LEU A 107 -15.25 10.04 -5.61
N GLY A 108 -15.42 8.71 -5.68
CA GLY A 108 -16.08 7.94 -4.63
C GLY A 108 -15.33 7.88 -3.30
N ASP A 109 -14.00 7.81 -3.33
CA ASP A 109 -13.18 7.67 -2.11
C ASP A 109 -13.05 9.00 -1.35
N LYS A 110 -12.92 10.14 -2.07
CA LYS A 110 -12.91 11.46 -1.44
C LYS A 110 -14.26 11.85 -0.84
N THR A 111 -15.36 11.42 -1.44
CA THR A 111 -16.70 11.69 -0.91
C THR A 111 -17.04 10.84 0.31
N ARG A 112 -16.36 9.69 0.48
CA ARG A 112 -16.53 8.81 1.65
C ARG A 112 -15.67 9.20 2.85
N MET A 113 -14.63 10.03 2.64
CA MET A 113 -13.71 10.53 3.68
C MET A 113 -13.72 12.06 3.68
N GLU A 114 -14.91 12.65 3.82
CA GLU A 114 -15.12 14.08 3.59
C GLU A 114 -14.43 14.96 4.64
N GLN A 115 -14.55 14.64 5.92
CA GLN A 115 -14.00 15.45 6.99
C GLN A 115 -12.47 15.33 7.03
N LEU A 116 -11.94 14.09 6.96
CA LEU A 116 -10.50 13.84 6.95
C LEU A 116 -9.83 14.50 5.74
N SER A 117 -10.44 14.44 4.56
CA SER A 117 -9.88 15.04 3.34
C SER A 117 -9.72 16.56 3.40
N ARG A 118 -10.53 17.23 4.22
CA ARG A 118 -10.50 18.68 4.45
C ARG A 118 -9.55 19.08 5.59
N HIS A 119 -9.14 18.10 6.42
CA HIS A 119 -8.31 18.40 7.59
C HIS A 119 -6.89 18.82 7.15
N PRO A 120 -6.31 19.91 7.73
CA PRO A 120 -5.00 20.43 7.35
C PRO A 120 -3.85 19.44 7.62
N MET A 121 -3.98 18.58 8.63
CA MET A 121 -2.99 17.56 8.99
C MET A 121 -3.19 16.23 8.25
N ALA A 122 -4.18 16.13 7.35
CA ALA A 122 -4.42 14.92 6.56
C ALA A 122 -4.11 15.13 5.08
N PHE A 123 -3.69 14.07 4.40
CA PHE A 123 -3.49 14.03 2.95
C PHE A 123 -4.07 12.72 2.40
N ILE A 124 -5.01 12.82 1.46
CA ILE A 124 -5.63 11.63 0.84
C ILE A 124 -5.28 11.59 -0.63
N ARG A 125 -4.69 10.49 -1.09
CA ARG A 125 -4.42 10.20 -2.49
C ARG A 125 -5.20 8.98 -2.94
N PRO A 126 -6.25 9.15 -3.76
CA PRO A 126 -6.93 8.03 -4.43
C PRO A 126 -5.97 7.28 -5.37
N SER A 127 -6.21 6.00 -5.60
CA SER A 127 -5.43 5.21 -6.55
C SER A 127 -5.51 5.79 -7.95
N PRO A 128 -4.39 5.89 -8.67
CA PRO A 128 -4.42 6.28 -10.07
C PRO A 128 -5.09 5.18 -10.91
N SER A 129 -5.94 5.60 -11.84
CA SER A 129 -6.70 4.73 -12.74
C SER A 129 -5.81 4.16 -13.87
N GLN A 130 -4.76 3.39 -13.59
CA GLN A 130 -3.98 2.73 -14.64
C GLN A 130 -3.25 1.45 -14.20
N SER A 131 -3.50 0.37 -14.95
CA SER A 131 -2.67 -0.76 -15.40
C SER A 131 -1.71 -1.48 -14.43
N HIS A 132 -1.75 -2.83 -14.51
CA HIS A 132 -0.81 -3.83 -13.98
C HIS A 132 -0.43 -3.71 -12.50
N LEU A 133 -0.74 -4.74 -11.74
CA LEU A 133 -0.49 -4.89 -10.29
C LEU A 133 0.90 -4.42 -9.84
N GLY A 134 1.96 -4.77 -10.58
CA GLY A 134 3.33 -4.40 -10.26
C GLY A 134 3.58 -2.89 -10.30
N GLY A 135 3.04 -2.20 -11.32
CA GLY A 135 3.19 -0.75 -11.46
C GLY A 135 2.48 0.04 -10.36
N VAL A 136 1.31 -0.44 -9.88
CA VAL A 136 0.56 0.19 -8.77
C VAL A 136 1.34 0.05 -7.46
N ALA A 137 1.82 -1.14 -7.13
CA ALA A 137 2.56 -1.39 -5.90
C ALA A 137 3.85 -0.53 -5.80
N ARG A 138 4.60 -0.41 -6.92
CA ARG A 138 5.77 0.47 -6.97
C ARG A 138 5.42 1.92 -6.70
N ARG A 139 4.43 2.47 -7.41
CA ARG A 139 3.99 3.87 -7.25
C ARG A 139 3.52 4.16 -5.83
N THR A 140 2.83 3.20 -5.22
CA THR A 140 2.40 3.31 -3.81
C THR A 140 3.59 3.38 -2.88
N ARG A 141 4.62 2.54 -3.06
CA ARG A 141 5.86 2.58 -2.26
C ARG A 141 6.58 3.92 -2.41
N GLU A 142 6.72 4.42 -3.65
CA GLU A 142 7.30 5.73 -3.93
C GLU A 142 6.47 6.86 -3.27
N ALA A 143 5.13 6.76 -3.28
CA ALA A 143 4.25 7.69 -2.59
C ALA A 143 4.39 7.62 -1.06
N VAL A 144 4.60 6.44 -0.48
CA VAL A 144 4.94 6.28 0.95
C VAL A 144 6.20 7.05 1.28
N SER A 145 7.29 6.88 0.50
CA SER A 145 8.55 7.61 0.69
C SER A 145 8.37 9.12 0.59
N LEU A 146 7.53 9.61 -0.34
CA LEU A 146 7.18 11.03 -0.44
C LEU A 146 6.43 11.53 0.81
N CYS A 147 5.49 10.75 1.34
CA CYS A 147 4.76 11.10 2.56
C CYS A 147 5.69 11.14 3.78
N GLU A 148 6.60 10.18 3.92
CA GLU A 148 7.62 10.19 4.98
C GLU A 148 8.54 11.40 4.85
N GLY A 149 9.07 11.67 3.65
CA GLY A 149 9.88 12.85 3.37
C GLY A 149 9.15 14.16 3.68
N ALA A 150 7.83 14.21 3.47
CA ALA A 150 6.98 15.34 3.81
C ALA A 150 6.65 15.45 5.32
N GLY A 151 7.12 14.52 6.15
CA GLY A 151 6.95 14.54 7.62
C GLY A 151 5.58 14.09 8.09
N PHE A 152 4.92 13.15 7.40
CA PHE A 152 3.75 12.47 7.96
C PHE A 152 4.17 11.47 9.04
N ASP A 153 3.38 11.40 10.12
CA ASP A 153 3.63 10.47 11.24
C ASP A 153 3.07 9.09 10.96
N VAL A 154 1.95 9.03 10.21
CA VAL A 154 1.23 7.79 9.89
C VAL A 154 0.86 7.78 8.42
N VAL A 155 1.13 6.65 7.75
CA VAL A 155 0.70 6.40 6.37
C VAL A 155 -0.21 5.18 6.36
N LEU A 156 -1.49 5.41 6.08
CA LEU A 156 -2.51 4.37 5.88
C LEU A 156 -2.49 3.94 4.41
N ILE A 157 -2.30 2.65 4.15
CA ILE A 157 -2.23 2.07 2.81
C ILE A 157 -3.44 1.14 2.65
N GLU A 158 -4.46 1.60 1.95
CA GLU A 158 -5.71 0.85 1.76
C GLU A 158 -5.68 0.02 0.49
N THR A 159 -6.00 -1.29 0.57
CA THR A 159 -6.29 -2.10 -0.62
C THR A 159 -7.75 -1.95 -1.03
N VAL A 160 -8.00 -1.75 -2.32
CA VAL A 160 -9.35 -1.75 -2.88
C VAL A 160 -9.67 -3.13 -3.43
N GLY A 161 -10.58 -3.84 -2.74
CA GLY A 161 -11.01 -5.19 -3.13
C GLY A 161 -10.13 -6.32 -2.57
N VAL A 162 -10.50 -7.56 -2.90
CA VAL A 162 -9.78 -8.78 -2.59
C VAL A 162 -9.05 -9.29 -3.84
N GLY A 163 -7.75 -9.54 -3.72
CA GLY A 163 -6.91 -9.99 -4.83
C GLY A 163 -5.46 -10.17 -4.37
N GLN A 164 -4.51 -10.15 -5.29
CA GLN A 164 -3.08 -10.31 -4.94
C GLN A 164 -2.42 -9.02 -4.39
N SER A 165 -3.19 -7.93 -4.22
CA SER A 165 -2.70 -6.66 -3.70
C SER A 165 -2.41 -6.68 -2.20
N GLU A 166 -3.00 -7.60 -1.45
CA GLU A 166 -2.83 -7.69 0.01
C GLU A 166 -1.39 -8.07 0.39
N THR A 167 -0.80 -9.04 -0.30
CA THR A 167 0.61 -9.41 -0.09
C THR A 167 1.55 -8.26 -0.43
N ALA A 168 1.30 -7.56 -1.54
CA ALA A 168 2.10 -6.41 -1.92
C ALA A 168 2.01 -5.27 -0.88
N VAL A 169 0.83 -5.03 -0.29
CA VAL A 169 0.65 -4.04 0.79
C VAL A 169 1.33 -4.50 2.08
N ALA A 170 1.27 -5.78 2.43
CA ALA A 170 1.99 -6.33 3.58
C ALA A 170 3.52 -6.11 3.47
N GLU A 171 4.07 -6.17 2.24
CA GLU A 171 5.48 -5.89 1.97
C GLU A 171 5.83 -4.38 1.91
N MET A 172 4.86 -3.50 2.20
CA MET A 172 5.06 -2.04 2.26
C MET A 172 4.79 -1.45 3.63
N CYS A 173 4.18 -2.21 4.54
CA CYS A 173 3.73 -1.69 5.84
C CYS A 173 4.51 -2.30 7.01
N ASP A 174 4.47 -1.57 8.13
CA ASP A 174 5.05 -1.99 9.40
C ASP A 174 4.04 -2.80 10.23
N VAL A 175 2.75 -2.47 10.07
CA VAL A 175 1.61 -3.17 10.69
C VAL A 175 0.56 -3.45 9.61
N PHE A 176 0.11 -4.71 9.52
CA PHE A 176 -0.93 -5.11 8.57
C PHE A 176 -2.22 -5.47 9.28
N VAL A 177 -3.29 -4.74 8.97
CA VAL A 177 -4.61 -4.85 9.58
C VAL A 177 -5.60 -5.44 8.59
N LEU A 178 -6.26 -6.53 8.99
CA LEU A 178 -7.37 -7.12 8.26
C LEU A 178 -8.69 -6.67 8.87
N LEU A 179 -9.46 -5.87 8.13
CA LEU A 179 -10.79 -5.44 8.51
C LEU A 179 -11.84 -6.46 8.06
N LEU A 180 -12.72 -6.83 8.98
CA LEU A 180 -13.82 -7.75 8.76
C LEU A 180 -15.14 -7.12 9.18
N ALA A 181 -16.24 -7.57 8.57
CA ALA A 181 -17.58 -7.29 9.07
C ALA A 181 -18.01 -8.42 10.04
N PRO A 182 -18.97 -8.16 10.96
CA PRO A 182 -19.62 -9.21 11.71
C PRO A 182 -20.28 -10.20 10.76
N ALA A 183 -19.96 -11.49 10.87
CA ALA A 183 -20.42 -12.52 9.94
C ALA A 183 -21.03 -13.70 10.68
N GLY A 184 -22.08 -14.30 10.10
CA GLY A 184 -22.58 -15.60 10.52
C GLY A 184 -21.77 -16.73 9.87
N GLY A 185 -21.36 -17.70 10.68
CA GLY A 185 -20.72 -19.00 10.41
C GLY A 185 -19.98 -19.31 9.08
N ASP A 186 -20.56 -19.07 7.93
CA ASP A 186 -19.99 -19.46 6.62
C ASP A 186 -18.97 -18.46 6.05
N GLU A 187 -18.93 -17.23 6.51
CA GLU A 187 -18.02 -16.20 5.98
C GLU A 187 -16.57 -16.31 6.52
N LEU A 188 -16.35 -17.10 7.59
CA LEU A 188 -15.00 -17.50 8.01
C LEU A 188 -14.22 -18.21 6.88
N GLN A 189 -14.94 -18.91 6.00
CA GLN A 189 -14.36 -19.58 4.83
C GLN A 189 -14.02 -18.61 3.69
N GLY A 190 -14.60 -17.42 3.67
CA GLY A 190 -14.36 -16.38 2.64
C GLY A 190 -13.02 -15.65 2.81
N VAL A 191 -12.43 -15.66 4.00
CA VAL A 191 -11.12 -15.06 4.24
C VAL A 191 -10.03 -16.06 3.87
N LYS A 192 -9.27 -15.76 2.82
CA LYS A 192 -8.16 -16.62 2.40
C LYS A 192 -7.17 -16.79 3.55
N ARG A 193 -6.88 -18.01 3.91
CA ARG A 193 -5.94 -18.38 5.00
C ARG A 193 -4.62 -17.59 4.94
N GLY A 194 -4.08 -17.39 3.74
CA GLY A 194 -2.84 -16.64 3.54
C GLY A 194 -2.89 -15.18 4.02
N ILE A 195 -4.07 -14.52 3.97
CA ILE A 195 -4.22 -13.15 4.47
C ILE A 195 -4.22 -13.14 6.00
N MET A 196 -4.85 -14.12 6.64
CA MET A 196 -4.82 -14.26 8.09
C MET A 196 -3.40 -14.52 8.61
N GLU A 197 -2.59 -15.28 7.85
CA GLU A 197 -1.22 -15.60 8.23
C GLU A 197 -0.29 -14.36 8.20
N ILE A 198 -0.61 -13.33 7.42
CA ILE A 198 0.17 -12.07 7.33
C ILE A 198 -0.40 -10.95 8.20
N ALA A 199 -1.67 -11.06 8.64
CA ALA A 199 -2.30 -10.03 9.46
C ALA A 199 -1.65 -9.94 10.85
N ASP A 200 -1.35 -8.74 11.28
CA ASP A 200 -0.89 -8.45 12.64
C ASP A 200 -2.08 -8.22 13.57
N LEU A 201 -3.12 -7.56 13.03
CA LEU A 201 -4.40 -7.32 13.72
C LEU A 201 -5.56 -7.72 12.81
N ILE A 202 -6.51 -8.45 13.37
CA ILE A 202 -7.83 -8.66 12.76
C ILE A 202 -8.82 -7.77 13.51
N VAL A 203 -9.43 -6.84 12.78
CA VAL A 203 -10.35 -5.85 13.34
C VAL A 203 -11.75 -6.12 12.82
N VAL A 204 -12.64 -6.61 13.66
CA VAL A 204 -14.05 -6.80 13.37
C VAL A 204 -14.73 -5.44 13.54
N ASN A 205 -15.03 -4.79 12.43
CA ASN A 205 -15.70 -3.48 12.38
C ASN A 205 -17.22 -3.64 12.50
N LYS A 206 -17.95 -2.53 12.60
CA LYS A 206 -19.42 -2.48 12.78
C LYS A 206 -19.89 -3.20 14.06
N ALA A 207 -19.07 -3.12 15.13
CA ALA A 207 -19.41 -3.74 16.41
C ALA A 207 -20.34 -2.84 17.25
N ASP A 208 -21.43 -2.39 16.62
CA ASP A 208 -22.44 -1.48 17.19
C ASP A 208 -23.86 -2.02 16.96
N GLY A 209 -24.83 -1.40 17.62
CA GLY A 209 -26.25 -1.72 17.48
C GLY A 209 -26.54 -3.22 17.53
N ASP A 210 -27.39 -3.68 16.62
CA ASP A 210 -27.80 -5.10 16.53
C ASP A 210 -26.67 -6.05 16.11
N LEU A 211 -25.59 -5.52 15.51
CA LEU A 211 -24.45 -6.32 15.07
C LEU A 211 -23.45 -6.62 16.18
N LYS A 212 -23.55 -5.97 17.35
CA LYS A 212 -22.57 -6.10 18.44
C LYS A 212 -22.40 -7.56 18.94
N ALA A 213 -23.50 -8.27 19.09
CA ALA A 213 -23.46 -9.68 19.53
C ALA A 213 -22.79 -10.59 18.47
N THR A 214 -23.07 -10.35 17.20
CA THR A 214 -22.44 -11.08 16.09
C THR A 214 -20.96 -10.73 15.98
N ALA A 215 -20.60 -9.45 16.12
CA ALA A 215 -19.20 -9.00 16.14
C ALA A 215 -18.39 -9.66 17.26
N THR A 216 -18.98 -9.83 18.45
CA THR A 216 -18.35 -10.52 19.59
C THR A 216 -18.04 -11.98 19.25
N ARG A 217 -18.97 -12.69 18.62
CA ARG A 217 -18.76 -14.08 18.21
C ARG A 217 -17.69 -14.17 17.13
N THR A 218 -17.80 -13.38 16.06
CA THR A 218 -16.83 -13.29 14.97
C THR A 218 -15.42 -13.01 15.52
N CYS A 219 -15.28 -12.05 16.43
CA CYS A 219 -14.00 -11.73 17.05
C CYS A 219 -13.43 -12.93 17.84
N ALA A 220 -14.26 -13.62 18.62
CA ALA A 220 -13.84 -14.82 19.37
C ALA A 220 -13.41 -15.97 18.45
N ASP A 221 -14.13 -16.18 17.34
CA ASP A 221 -13.81 -17.20 16.33
C ASP A 221 -12.43 -16.94 15.68
N TYR A 222 -12.19 -15.67 15.27
CA TYR A 222 -10.88 -15.29 14.72
C TYR A 222 -9.75 -15.34 15.76
N ALA A 223 -10.01 -14.93 17.00
CA ALA A 223 -9.04 -15.08 18.07
C ALA A 223 -8.68 -16.55 18.32
N GLY A 224 -9.66 -17.45 18.23
CA GLY A 224 -9.46 -18.91 18.27
C GLY A 224 -8.62 -19.41 17.09
N ALA A 225 -8.94 -18.97 15.86
CA ALA A 225 -8.21 -19.35 14.66
C ALA A 225 -6.76 -18.86 14.69
N LEU A 226 -6.50 -17.64 15.14
CA LEU A 226 -5.14 -17.08 15.28
C LEU A 226 -4.26 -17.90 16.23
N ARG A 227 -4.82 -18.49 17.29
CA ARG A 227 -4.08 -19.36 18.23
C ARG A 227 -3.61 -20.67 17.61
N LEU A 228 -4.27 -21.10 16.52
CA LEU A 228 -3.92 -22.31 15.77
C LEU A 228 -2.86 -22.06 14.69
N LEU A 229 -2.58 -20.78 14.38
CA LEU A 229 -1.53 -20.44 13.44
C LEU A 229 -0.16 -20.63 14.08
N ARG A 230 0.83 -20.93 13.23
CA ARG A 230 2.22 -21.01 13.68
C ARG A 230 2.66 -19.64 14.21
N LYS A 231 3.21 -19.62 15.44
CA LYS A 231 3.81 -18.42 16.00
C LYS A 231 4.89 -17.85 15.08
N ARG A 232 4.89 -16.56 14.92
CA ARG A 232 5.88 -15.83 14.10
C ARG A 232 7.02 -15.38 15.03
N PRO A 233 8.28 -15.82 14.82
CA PRO A 233 9.40 -15.45 15.68
C PRO A 233 9.67 -13.94 15.76
N GLN A 234 9.20 -13.20 14.74
CA GLN A 234 9.36 -11.76 14.62
C GLN A 234 8.27 -10.94 15.33
N ASP A 235 7.39 -11.56 16.10
CA ASP A 235 6.31 -10.90 16.82
C ASP A 235 6.31 -11.29 18.30
N PRO A 236 5.79 -10.42 19.20
CA PRO A 236 5.60 -10.77 20.59
C PRO A 236 4.55 -11.88 20.74
N ASP A 237 4.62 -12.65 21.82
CA ASP A 237 3.73 -13.80 22.06
C ASP A 237 2.23 -13.43 22.07
N THR A 238 1.91 -12.17 22.28
CA THR A 238 0.55 -11.64 22.30
C THR A 238 -0.02 -11.38 20.92
N PHE A 239 0.79 -11.40 19.85
CA PHE A 239 0.37 -11.17 18.49
C PHE A 239 0.44 -12.44 17.63
N PRO A 240 -0.40 -12.54 16.55
CA PRO A 240 -1.44 -11.59 16.12
C PRO A 240 -2.65 -11.55 17.04
N LYS A 241 -3.41 -10.43 17.02
CA LYS A 241 -4.60 -10.20 17.86
C LYS A 241 -5.87 -10.04 17.01
N ALA A 242 -7.02 -10.41 17.59
CA ALA A 242 -8.34 -10.07 17.05
C ALA A 242 -9.07 -9.14 18.02
N MET A 243 -9.72 -8.10 17.51
CA MET A 243 -10.45 -7.12 18.31
C MET A 243 -11.66 -6.56 17.58
N MET A 244 -12.52 -5.86 18.30
CA MET A 244 -13.71 -5.24 17.76
C MET A 244 -13.58 -3.72 17.73
N VAL A 245 -14.18 -3.11 16.69
CA VAL A 245 -14.34 -1.66 16.61
C VAL A 245 -15.70 -1.30 16.05
N SER A 246 -16.22 -0.13 16.42
CA SER A 246 -17.25 0.55 15.66
C SER A 246 -16.69 1.86 15.12
N ALA A 247 -16.50 1.92 13.81
CA ALA A 247 -16.05 3.14 13.17
C ALA A 247 -17.11 4.26 13.24
N VAL A 248 -18.38 3.91 13.38
CA VAL A 248 -19.50 4.88 13.47
C VAL A 248 -19.57 5.49 14.87
N GLU A 249 -19.44 4.67 15.92
CA GLU A 249 -19.50 5.12 17.30
C GLU A 249 -18.11 5.57 17.85
N GLY A 250 -17.03 5.32 17.10
CA GLY A 250 -15.66 5.58 17.54
C GLY A 250 -15.14 4.59 18.60
N SER A 251 -15.93 3.59 18.98
CA SER A 251 -15.55 2.64 20.02
C SER A 251 -14.46 1.67 19.54
N GLY A 252 -13.46 1.39 20.39
CA GLY A 252 -12.34 0.49 20.10
C GLY A 252 -11.25 1.07 19.18
N LEU A 253 -11.40 2.27 18.60
CA LEU A 253 -10.40 2.88 17.73
C LEU A 253 -9.11 3.24 18.49
N VAL A 254 -9.24 3.81 19.67
CA VAL A 254 -8.08 4.13 20.54
C VAL A 254 -7.33 2.86 20.91
N THR A 255 -8.04 1.81 21.32
CA THR A 255 -7.42 0.52 21.65
C THR A 255 -6.72 -0.08 20.42
N ALA A 256 -7.32 0.01 19.23
CA ALA A 256 -6.67 -0.46 18.00
C ALA A 256 -5.36 0.30 17.72
N TRP A 257 -5.34 1.60 17.98
CA TRP A 257 -4.14 2.42 17.85
C TRP A 257 -3.06 2.04 18.88
N GLU A 258 -3.45 1.84 20.13
CA GLU A 258 -2.54 1.41 21.20
C GLU A 258 -1.88 0.06 20.87
N GLU A 259 -2.65 -0.92 20.38
CA GLU A 259 -2.14 -2.21 19.95
C GLU A 259 -1.14 -2.09 18.78
N MET A 260 -1.43 -1.24 17.78
CA MET A 260 -0.51 -0.99 16.68
C MET A 260 0.80 -0.34 17.17
N GLN A 261 0.70 0.59 18.14
CA GLN A 261 1.86 1.24 18.73
C GLN A 261 2.68 0.26 19.59
N GLU A 262 2.03 -0.61 20.37
CA GLU A 262 2.69 -1.66 21.16
C GLU A 262 3.53 -2.56 20.26
N LEU A 263 2.94 -3.05 19.15
CA LEU A 263 3.64 -3.90 18.20
C LEU A 263 4.82 -3.17 17.55
N ALA A 264 4.60 -1.92 17.12
CA ALA A 264 5.65 -1.11 16.50
C ALA A 264 6.82 -0.85 17.49
N ALA A 265 6.52 -0.47 18.72
CA ALA A 265 7.52 -0.25 19.77
C ALA A 265 8.30 -1.53 20.10
N TRP A 266 7.62 -2.66 20.18
CA TRP A 266 8.28 -3.94 20.41
C TRP A 266 9.21 -4.31 19.24
N ARG A 267 8.78 -4.14 17.98
CA ARG A 267 9.60 -4.37 16.79
C ARG A 267 10.81 -3.44 16.75
N GLN A 268 10.66 -2.18 17.15
CA GLN A 268 11.76 -1.22 17.27
C GLN A 268 12.76 -1.64 18.34
N GLY A 269 12.28 -1.98 19.53
CA GLY A 269 13.13 -2.39 20.67
C GLY A 269 13.87 -3.71 20.45
N SER A 270 13.35 -4.60 19.61
CA SER A 270 13.94 -5.91 19.29
C SER A 270 14.85 -5.89 18.04
N GLY A 271 14.97 -4.76 17.35
CA GLY A 271 15.71 -4.64 16.08
C GLY A 271 15.01 -5.26 14.87
N ILE A 272 13.81 -5.82 15.05
CA ILE A 272 13.01 -6.43 13.97
C ILE A 272 12.49 -5.37 13.02
N TRP A 273 12.26 -4.15 13.50
CA TRP A 273 11.84 -3.02 12.68
C TRP A 273 12.80 -2.78 11.50
N ASP A 274 14.06 -2.59 11.80
CA ASP A 274 15.09 -2.32 10.78
C ASP A 274 15.29 -3.53 9.86
N ALA A 275 15.33 -4.73 10.43
CA ALA A 275 15.45 -5.96 9.65
C ALA A 275 14.27 -6.16 8.68
N ARG A 276 13.04 -5.86 9.12
CA ARG A 276 11.83 -5.93 8.27
C ARG A 276 11.89 -4.89 7.15
N ARG A 277 12.23 -3.63 7.44
CA ARG A 277 12.36 -2.58 6.43
C ARG A 277 13.49 -2.85 5.44
N ALA A 278 14.60 -3.42 5.89
CA ALA A 278 15.69 -3.87 5.01
C ALA A 278 15.22 -5.03 4.09
N ALA A 279 14.48 -6.00 4.62
CA ALA A 279 13.93 -7.09 3.84
C ALA A 279 12.91 -6.59 2.79
N GLN A 280 12.04 -5.64 3.16
CA GLN A 280 11.13 -4.95 2.25
C GLN A 280 11.88 -4.21 1.15
N ALA A 281 12.93 -3.47 1.48
CA ALA A 281 13.75 -2.77 0.49
C ALA A 281 14.40 -3.76 -0.51
N ALA A 282 14.92 -4.88 -0.03
CA ALA A 282 15.48 -5.95 -0.88
C ALA A 282 14.43 -6.64 -1.74
N TYR A 283 13.22 -6.86 -1.22
CA TYR A 283 12.08 -7.38 -1.98
C TYR A 283 11.75 -6.44 -3.14
N TRP A 284 11.61 -5.14 -2.86
CA TRP A 284 11.24 -4.15 -3.87
C TRP A 284 12.35 -3.92 -4.89
N PHE A 285 13.61 -4.02 -4.51
CA PHE A 285 14.74 -4.00 -5.47
C PHE A 285 14.61 -5.13 -6.49
N ARG A 286 14.33 -6.36 -6.04
CA ARG A 286 14.13 -7.51 -6.93
C ARG A 286 12.90 -7.33 -7.83
N GLU A 287 11.83 -6.76 -7.29
CA GLU A 287 10.60 -6.50 -8.04
C GLU A 287 10.81 -5.43 -9.13
N GLU A 288 11.55 -4.35 -8.85
CA GLU A 288 11.94 -3.35 -9.84
C GLU A 288 12.80 -3.96 -10.97
N LEU A 289 13.73 -4.83 -10.59
CA LEU A 289 14.57 -5.55 -11.56
C LEU A 289 13.73 -6.43 -12.48
N ARG A 290 12.82 -7.22 -11.90
CA ARG A 290 11.89 -8.08 -12.64
C ARG A 290 11.03 -7.29 -13.62
N GLN A 291 10.41 -6.20 -13.16
CA GLN A 291 9.59 -5.33 -14.00
C GLN A 291 10.39 -4.64 -15.11
N GLY A 292 11.61 -4.20 -14.79
CA GLY A 292 12.52 -3.63 -15.79
C GLY A 292 12.90 -4.63 -16.88
N MET A 293 13.13 -5.88 -16.51
CA MET A 293 13.41 -6.96 -17.48
C MET A 293 12.17 -7.27 -18.33
N GLU A 294 10.98 -7.39 -17.73
CA GLU A 294 9.72 -7.62 -18.44
C GLU A 294 9.43 -6.51 -19.45
N ALA A 295 9.65 -5.24 -19.04
CA ALA A 295 9.45 -4.10 -19.93
C ALA A 295 10.42 -4.10 -21.13
N ARG A 296 11.69 -4.50 -20.90
CA ARG A 296 12.67 -4.64 -21.99
C ARG A 296 12.29 -5.79 -22.94
N LEU A 297 11.81 -6.90 -22.39
CA LEU A 297 11.30 -8.01 -23.19
C LEU A 297 10.10 -7.58 -24.05
N ALA A 298 9.10 -6.94 -23.44
CA ALA A 298 7.91 -6.48 -24.13
C ALA A 298 8.18 -5.43 -25.23
N ALA A 299 9.28 -4.70 -25.13
CA ALA A 299 9.70 -3.71 -26.14
C ALA A 299 10.42 -4.32 -27.35
N ARG A 300 10.70 -5.62 -27.36
CA ARG A 300 11.34 -6.29 -28.50
C ARG A 300 10.35 -6.54 -29.64
N GLU A 301 10.71 -6.08 -30.82
CA GLU A 301 9.87 -6.23 -32.04
C GLU A 301 9.87 -7.67 -32.57
N ASP A 302 10.93 -8.45 -32.31
CA ASP A 302 11.08 -9.82 -32.83
C ASP A 302 10.37 -10.88 -31.95
N LEU A 303 9.84 -10.54 -30.80
CA LEU A 303 9.24 -11.50 -29.87
C LEU A 303 8.04 -12.22 -30.48
N ALA A 304 7.18 -11.50 -31.17
CA ALA A 304 6.01 -12.09 -31.86
C ALA A 304 6.40 -13.09 -32.96
N ALA A 305 7.44 -12.78 -33.73
CA ALA A 305 7.95 -13.68 -34.77
C ALA A 305 8.56 -14.95 -34.16
N LEU A 306 9.28 -14.83 -33.07
CA LEU A 306 9.82 -15.97 -32.30
C LEU A 306 8.71 -16.85 -31.71
N GLU A 307 7.64 -16.25 -31.18
CA GLU A 307 6.46 -16.99 -30.70
C GLU A 307 5.79 -17.77 -31.86
N ASP A 308 5.67 -17.17 -33.03
CA ASP A 308 5.11 -17.85 -34.24
C ASP A 308 6.00 -18.98 -34.71
N ASP A 309 7.33 -18.84 -34.62
CA ASP A 309 8.26 -19.94 -34.93
C ASP A 309 8.11 -21.10 -33.95
N VAL A 310 7.90 -20.81 -32.68
CA VAL A 310 7.64 -21.82 -31.62
C VAL A 310 6.28 -22.52 -31.90
N ARG A 311 5.21 -21.74 -32.15
CA ARG A 311 3.88 -22.28 -32.44
C ARG A 311 3.87 -23.18 -33.69
N ALA A 312 4.67 -22.81 -34.67
CA ALA A 312 4.81 -23.60 -35.94
C ALA A 312 5.79 -24.78 -35.82
N GLY A 313 6.41 -25.00 -34.67
CA GLY A 313 7.39 -26.07 -34.45
C GLY A 313 8.75 -25.85 -35.15
N ARG A 314 9.01 -24.65 -35.67
CA ARG A 314 10.29 -24.31 -36.33
C ARG A 314 11.41 -24.09 -35.31
N LYS A 315 11.09 -23.64 -34.11
CA LYS A 315 12.00 -23.51 -32.99
C LYS A 315 11.43 -24.22 -31.76
N THR A 316 12.30 -24.71 -30.87
CA THR A 316 11.87 -25.17 -29.55
C THR A 316 11.66 -23.97 -28.64
N ALA A 317 10.74 -24.06 -27.70
CA ALA A 317 10.50 -22.99 -26.73
C ALA A 317 11.76 -22.62 -25.93
N ALA A 318 12.57 -23.63 -25.54
CA ALA A 318 13.83 -23.40 -24.83
C ALA A 318 14.87 -22.69 -25.71
N GLY A 319 15.00 -23.07 -26.98
CA GLY A 319 15.93 -22.46 -27.92
C GLY A 319 15.60 -21.00 -28.22
N ALA A 320 14.30 -20.71 -28.47
CA ALA A 320 13.83 -19.34 -28.67
C ALA A 320 14.03 -18.47 -27.42
N ALA A 321 13.73 -19.01 -26.21
CA ALA A 321 13.97 -18.31 -24.97
C ALA A 321 15.46 -17.99 -24.75
N GLN A 322 16.35 -18.96 -25.04
CA GLN A 322 17.81 -18.76 -24.92
C GLN A 322 18.32 -17.67 -25.86
N GLU A 323 17.80 -17.62 -27.09
CA GLU A 323 18.14 -16.58 -28.08
C GLU A 323 17.77 -15.18 -27.56
N VAL A 324 16.56 -15.05 -27.00
CA VAL A 324 16.10 -13.78 -26.40
C VAL A 324 16.97 -13.39 -25.21
N LEU A 325 17.22 -14.31 -24.28
CA LEU A 325 18.00 -14.03 -23.07
C LEU A 325 19.43 -13.66 -23.40
N SER A 326 20.10 -14.35 -24.36
CA SER A 326 21.46 -14.04 -24.78
C SER A 326 21.62 -12.68 -25.45
N ALA A 327 20.51 -12.12 -25.98
CA ALA A 327 20.51 -10.79 -26.59
C ALA A 327 20.14 -9.65 -25.61
N LEU A 328 19.80 -9.99 -24.37
CA LEU A 328 19.49 -9.01 -23.31
C LEU A 328 20.71 -8.67 -22.46
N PHE A 329 21.68 -9.57 -22.44
CA PHE A 329 22.94 -9.47 -21.70
C PHE A 329 24.13 -9.56 -22.65
#